data_72707a7f4cf7111c1333aa81da5250ab
#
_entry.id   72707a7f4cf7111c1333aa81da5250ab
#
_cell.length_a   1.000
_cell.length_b   1.000
_cell.length_c   1.000
_cell.angle_alpha   90.00
_cell.angle_beta   90.00
_cell.angle_gamma   90.00
#
_symmetry.space_group_name_H-M   'P 1'
#
loop_
_entity.id
_entity.type
_entity.pdbx_description
1 polymer ?
#
loop_
_entity_poly.entity_id
_entity_poly.type
_entity_poly.pdbx_seq_one_letter_code
_entity_poly.pdbx_strand_id
1 'polypeptide(L)'
;AIYHVPPAVLNIKTVEDSDKLPQHTLVTPRIAEVINALDEERLSLAAALDVKTHSFWQFLEAAYGVTDGTYVERIVQGYGRQAFPEPDSLTHRYFTEDIPFGLVTWSSLAKQIGLPLPLTDAFIRISGILCDTDFEATGRTARVLGLEENDPVSIKAAFLNGVPR
;
A
#
# COMPACT_ATOMS: atom_id res chain seq x y z
N ALA A 1 -3.30 -1.05 -1.00
CA ALA A 1 -2.33 0.07 -0.90
C ALA A 1 -1.27 0.00 -2.01
N ILE A 2 -0.61 -1.15 -2.20
CA ILE A 2 0.52 -1.30 -3.16
C ILE A 2 0.19 -0.82 -4.57
N TYR A 3 -0.97 -1.18 -5.10
CA TYR A 3 -1.40 -0.78 -6.45
C TYR A 3 -2.17 0.53 -6.47
N HIS A 4 -2.91 0.87 -5.42
CA HIS A 4 -3.79 2.04 -5.42
C HIS A 4 -3.04 3.36 -5.21
N VAL A 5 -2.16 3.41 -4.21
CA VAL A 5 -1.53 4.66 -3.77
C VAL A 5 -0.55 5.24 -4.79
N PRO A 6 0.44 4.49 -5.34
CA PRO A 6 1.40 5.10 -6.25
C PRO A 6 0.78 5.73 -7.50
N PRO A 7 -0.11 5.07 -8.26
CA PRO A 7 -0.73 5.70 -9.42
C PRO A 7 -1.61 6.88 -9.06
N ALA A 8 -2.37 6.84 -7.95
CA ALA A 8 -3.23 7.94 -7.53
C ALA A 8 -2.41 9.18 -7.14
N VAL A 9 -1.34 9.01 -6.38
CA VAL A 9 -0.47 10.12 -5.94
C VAL A 9 0.37 10.67 -7.10
N LEU A 10 0.92 9.81 -7.96
CA LEU A 10 1.81 10.23 -9.04
C LEU A 10 1.04 10.82 -10.26
N ASN A 11 -0.28 10.58 -10.33
CA ASN A 11 -1.17 11.20 -11.32
C ASN A 11 -2.22 12.09 -10.63
N ILE A 12 -1.84 12.79 -9.57
CA ILE A 12 -2.76 13.56 -8.72
C ILE A 12 -3.65 14.53 -9.53
N LYS A 13 -3.14 15.06 -10.63
CA LYS A 13 -3.92 15.96 -11.50
C LYS A 13 -5.20 15.29 -12.00
N THR A 14 -5.18 14.00 -12.36
CA THR A 14 -6.38 13.31 -12.84
C THR A 14 -7.42 13.12 -11.73
N VAL A 15 -6.97 13.05 -10.47
CA VAL A 15 -7.84 12.98 -9.29
C VAL A 15 -8.49 14.34 -9.03
N GLU A 16 -7.70 15.43 -9.06
CA GLU A 16 -8.19 16.80 -8.84
C GLU A 16 -9.12 17.27 -9.97
N ASP A 17 -8.85 16.87 -11.21
CA ASP A 17 -9.73 17.17 -12.35
C ASP A 17 -11.00 16.27 -12.38
N SER A 18 -11.09 15.26 -11.51
CA SER A 18 -12.17 14.26 -11.47
C SER A 18 -12.35 13.49 -12.79
N ASP A 19 -11.23 13.19 -13.47
CA ASP A 19 -11.24 12.56 -14.79
C ASP A 19 -11.78 11.12 -14.79
N LYS A 20 -11.75 10.44 -13.65
CA LYS A 20 -12.21 9.03 -13.45
C LYS A 20 -11.58 8.04 -14.43
N LEU A 21 -10.34 8.30 -14.83
CA LEU A 21 -9.62 7.43 -15.74
C LEU A 21 -9.30 6.08 -15.05
N PRO A 22 -9.46 4.95 -15.74
CA PRO A 22 -9.12 3.65 -15.19
C PRO A 22 -7.66 3.62 -14.74
N GLN A 23 -7.40 3.29 -13.48
CA GLN A 23 -6.08 3.43 -12.86
C GLN A 23 -4.99 2.62 -13.61
N HIS A 24 -5.35 1.46 -14.18
CA HIS A 24 -4.43 0.66 -14.97
C HIS A 24 -3.91 1.38 -16.22
N THR A 25 -4.64 2.36 -16.76
CA THR A 25 -4.22 3.19 -17.91
C THR A 25 -3.24 4.28 -17.51
N LEU A 26 -3.16 4.60 -16.22
CA LEU A 26 -2.28 5.61 -15.65
C LEU A 26 -0.93 5.03 -15.19
N VAL A 27 -0.74 3.71 -15.26
CA VAL A 27 0.50 3.06 -14.86
C VAL A 27 1.47 3.05 -16.03
N THR A 28 2.46 3.91 -15.97
CA THR A 28 3.62 3.88 -16.88
C THR A 28 4.63 2.83 -16.42
N PRO A 29 5.62 2.43 -17.27
CA PRO A 29 6.70 1.55 -16.82
C PRO A 29 7.43 2.05 -15.57
N ARG A 30 7.61 3.37 -15.42
CA ARG A 30 8.26 3.95 -14.24
C ARG A 30 7.38 3.91 -12.99
N ILE A 31 6.08 4.10 -13.13
CA ILE A 31 5.14 3.92 -12.01
C ILE A 31 5.06 2.45 -11.60
N ALA A 32 5.15 1.52 -12.54
CA ALA A 32 5.21 0.09 -12.23
C ALA A 32 6.46 -0.28 -11.42
N GLU A 33 7.62 0.33 -11.69
CA GLU A 33 8.82 0.17 -10.86
C GLU A 33 8.63 0.73 -9.45
N VAL A 34 7.93 1.85 -9.29
CA VAL A 34 7.59 2.41 -7.97
C VAL A 34 6.64 1.47 -7.20
N ILE A 35 5.66 0.88 -7.88
CA ILE A 35 4.76 -0.13 -7.28
C ILE A 35 5.59 -1.33 -6.78
N ASN A 36 6.52 -1.82 -7.61
CA ASN A 36 7.40 -2.93 -7.23
C ASN A 36 8.27 -2.58 -6.02
N ALA A 37 8.90 -1.43 -6.01
CA ALA A 37 9.75 -0.99 -4.89
C ALA A 37 8.95 -0.83 -3.58
N LEU A 38 7.72 -0.33 -3.65
CA LEU A 38 6.84 -0.25 -2.48
C LEU A 38 6.44 -1.64 -1.98
N ASP A 39 6.21 -2.59 -2.90
CA ASP A 39 5.90 -3.98 -2.55
C ASP A 39 7.12 -4.68 -1.92
N GLU A 40 8.34 -4.40 -2.39
CA GLU A 40 9.59 -4.91 -1.78
C GLU A 40 9.74 -4.44 -0.32
N GLU A 41 9.40 -3.19 0.00
CA GLU A 41 9.37 -2.72 1.40
C GLU A 41 8.35 -3.50 2.24
N ARG A 42 7.13 -3.73 1.73
CA ARG A 42 6.11 -4.54 2.41
C ARG A 42 6.57 -5.99 2.61
N LEU A 43 7.22 -6.58 1.61
CA LEU A 43 7.75 -7.94 1.69
C LEU A 43 8.90 -8.03 2.70
N SER A 44 9.74 -7.00 2.80
CA SER A 44 10.81 -6.94 3.81
C SER A 44 10.24 -6.90 5.23
N LEU A 45 9.16 -6.13 5.46
CA LEU A 45 8.45 -6.14 6.72
C LEU A 45 7.85 -7.51 7.04
N ALA A 46 7.20 -8.15 6.06
CA ALA A 46 6.63 -9.48 6.22
C ALA A 46 7.72 -10.51 6.59
N ALA A 47 8.87 -10.46 5.93
CA ALA A 47 10.01 -11.32 6.25
C ALA A 47 10.57 -11.06 7.65
N ALA A 48 10.70 -9.80 8.07
CA ALA A 48 11.17 -9.43 9.41
C ALA A 48 10.22 -9.90 10.52
N LEU A 49 8.92 -10.04 10.22
CA LEU A 49 7.90 -10.60 11.11
C LEU A 49 7.71 -12.11 10.95
N ASP A 50 8.54 -12.78 10.14
CA ASP A 50 8.39 -14.21 9.79
C ASP A 50 6.97 -14.54 9.27
N VAL A 51 6.41 -13.67 8.41
CA VAL A 51 5.10 -13.83 7.79
C VAL A 51 5.28 -14.16 6.31
N LYS A 52 4.70 -15.26 5.85
CA LYS A 52 4.66 -15.59 4.42
C LYS A 52 3.54 -14.82 3.74
N THR A 53 3.87 -14.11 2.68
CA THR A 53 2.91 -13.37 1.86
C THR A 53 3.33 -13.39 0.40
N HIS A 54 2.38 -13.14 -0.49
CA HIS A 54 2.65 -13.04 -1.92
C HIS A 54 3.12 -11.62 -2.27
N SER A 55 4.03 -11.51 -3.24
CA SER A 55 4.28 -10.25 -3.92
C SER A 55 3.04 -9.82 -4.70
N PHE A 56 3.00 -8.54 -5.09
CA PHE A 56 1.93 -8.04 -5.95
C PHE A 56 1.82 -8.81 -7.27
N TRP A 57 2.95 -9.21 -7.83
CA TRP A 57 3.01 -10.00 -9.06
C TRP A 57 2.48 -11.42 -8.88
N GLN A 58 2.85 -12.08 -7.78
CA GLN A 58 2.29 -13.38 -7.41
C GLN A 58 0.79 -13.30 -7.11
N PHE A 59 0.31 -12.18 -6.57
CA PHE A 59 -1.12 -11.94 -6.40
C PHE A 59 -1.82 -11.84 -7.78
N LEU A 60 -1.28 -11.12 -8.74
CA LEU A 60 -1.85 -11.05 -10.10
C LEU A 60 -1.91 -12.43 -10.76
N GLU A 61 -0.88 -13.26 -10.59
CA GLU A 61 -0.87 -14.63 -11.05
C GLU A 61 -1.98 -15.47 -10.38
N ALA A 62 -2.03 -15.45 -9.06
CA ALA A 62 -2.98 -16.26 -8.31
C ALA A 62 -4.44 -15.82 -8.49
N ALA A 63 -4.70 -14.50 -8.57
CA ALA A 63 -6.05 -13.95 -8.63
C ALA A 63 -6.61 -13.87 -10.06
N TYR A 64 -5.75 -13.62 -11.05
CA TYR A 64 -6.16 -13.32 -12.43
C TYR A 64 -5.52 -14.24 -13.49
N GLY A 65 -4.63 -15.16 -13.09
CA GLY A 65 -3.94 -16.05 -14.01
C GLY A 65 -2.91 -15.34 -14.91
N VAL A 66 -2.40 -14.18 -14.47
CA VAL A 66 -1.47 -13.36 -15.25
C VAL A 66 -0.04 -13.80 -14.96
N THR A 67 0.61 -14.50 -15.89
CA THR A 67 1.96 -15.07 -15.72
C THR A 67 3.03 -14.35 -16.54
N ASP A 68 2.66 -13.76 -17.67
CA ASP A 68 3.59 -13.27 -18.70
C ASP A 68 3.45 -11.78 -18.97
N GLY A 69 4.51 -11.20 -19.51
CA GLY A 69 4.57 -9.80 -19.91
C GLY A 69 5.30 -8.90 -18.93
N THR A 70 5.48 -7.66 -19.34
CA THR A 70 6.01 -6.57 -18.51
C THR A 70 5.05 -6.26 -17.35
N TYR A 71 5.52 -5.55 -16.34
CA TYR A 71 4.68 -5.14 -15.21
C TYR A 71 3.42 -4.38 -15.65
N VAL A 72 3.53 -3.47 -16.62
CA VAL A 72 2.38 -2.74 -17.15
C VAL A 72 1.39 -3.68 -17.82
N GLU A 73 1.87 -4.59 -18.68
CA GLU A 73 1.01 -5.57 -19.35
C GLU A 73 0.29 -6.46 -18.35
N ARG A 74 0.97 -6.92 -17.30
CA ARG A 74 0.35 -7.72 -16.23
C ARG A 74 -0.74 -6.95 -15.49
N ILE A 75 -0.52 -5.67 -15.18
CA ILE A 75 -1.53 -4.82 -14.56
C ILE A 75 -2.74 -4.67 -15.49
N VAL A 76 -2.53 -4.38 -16.77
CA VAL A 76 -3.61 -4.26 -17.76
C VAL A 76 -4.37 -5.59 -17.93
N GLN A 77 -3.69 -6.72 -17.96
CA GLN A 77 -4.33 -8.03 -18.06
C GLN A 77 -5.17 -8.36 -16.82
N GLY A 78 -4.69 -8.02 -15.62
CA GLY A 78 -5.37 -8.29 -14.36
C GLY A 78 -6.56 -7.36 -14.11
N TYR A 79 -6.38 -6.06 -14.29
CA TYR A 79 -7.38 -5.04 -13.92
C TYR A 79 -8.17 -4.47 -15.10
N GLY A 80 -7.66 -4.53 -16.32
CA GLY A 80 -8.29 -3.91 -17.49
C GLY A 80 -9.65 -4.49 -17.89
N ARG A 81 -10.05 -5.62 -17.31
CA ARG A 81 -11.36 -6.26 -17.55
C ARG A 81 -12.40 -5.89 -16.49
N GLN A 82 -12.03 -5.11 -15.48
CA GLN A 82 -12.86 -4.82 -14.33
C GLN A 82 -13.20 -3.33 -14.31
N ALA A 83 -14.48 -3.01 -14.05
CA ALA A 83 -14.93 -1.66 -13.81
C ALA A 83 -14.89 -1.39 -12.29
N PHE A 84 -13.77 -0.85 -11.81
CA PHE A 84 -13.68 -0.37 -10.43
C PHE A 84 -13.99 1.13 -10.38
N PRO A 85 -14.57 1.62 -9.26
CA PRO A 85 -14.60 3.06 -9.01
C PRO A 85 -13.18 3.60 -8.98
N GLU A 86 -12.91 4.63 -9.78
CA GLU A 86 -11.62 5.29 -9.84
C GLU A 86 -11.62 6.55 -8.99
N PRO A 87 -10.47 6.98 -8.45
CA PRO A 87 -10.43 8.17 -7.61
C PRO A 87 -10.82 9.42 -8.40
N ASP A 88 -11.82 10.13 -7.90
CA ASP A 88 -12.32 11.38 -8.43
C ASP A 88 -12.21 12.54 -7.44
N SER A 89 -11.59 12.29 -6.30
CA SER A 89 -11.32 13.28 -5.25
C SER A 89 -10.30 12.75 -4.25
N LEU A 90 -9.75 13.63 -3.44
CA LEU A 90 -8.86 13.29 -2.34
C LEU A 90 -9.57 12.59 -1.17
N THR A 91 -10.90 12.52 -1.19
CA THR A 91 -11.70 11.76 -0.22
C THR A 91 -11.96 10.32 -0.67
N HIS A 92 -11.46 9.92 -1.84
CA HIS A 92 -11.56 8.54 -2.31
C HIS A 92 -10.81 7.58 -1.37
N ARG A 93 -11.32 6.33 -1.27
CA ARG A 93 -10.79 5.30 -0.37
C ARG A 93 -9.28 5.03 -0.53
N TYR A 94 -8.70 5.28 -1.71
CA TYR A 94 -7.26 5.11 -1.92
C TYR A 94 -6.42 6.06 -1.04
N PHE A 95 -6.97 7.22 -0.66
CA PHE A 95 -6.38 8.13 0.30
C PHE A 95 -6.87 7.88 1.73
N THR A 96 -8.18 7.67 1.92
CA THR A 96 -8.80 7.62 3.25
C THR A 96 -8.76 6.24 3.91
N GLU A 97 -8.46 5.18 3.17
CA GLU A 97 -8.32 3.82 3.69
C GLU A 97 -6.90 3.26 3.49
N ASP A 98 -6.39 3.23 2.24
CA ASP A 98 -5.13 2.57 1.93
C ASP A 98 -3.92 3.21 2.63
N ILE A 99 -3.94 4.53 2.84
CA ILE A 99 -2.87 5.24 3.50
C ILE A 99 -2.94 5.06 5.02
N PRO A 100 -4.01 5.47 5.74
CA PRO A 100 -4.04 5.39 7.20
C PRO A 100 -4.11 3.96 7.74
N PHE A 101 -4.74 3.02 7.04
CA PHE A 101 -4.91 1.64 7.51
C PHE A 101 -3.99 0.63 6.81
N GLY A 102 -3.28 1.04 5.77
CA GLY A 102 -2.27 0.26 5.06
C GLY A 102 -0.87 0.79 5.32
N LEU A 103 -0.46 1.87 4.64
CA LEU A 103 0.91 2.37 4.67
C LEU A 103 1.34 2.80 6.08
N VAL A 104 0.49 3.53 6.82
CA VAL A 104 0.79 3.93 8.21
C VAL A 104 0.97 2.72 9.12
N THR A 105 0.15 1.68 8.95
CA THR A 105 0.29 0.44 9.71
C THR A 105 1.65 -0.21 9.44
N TRP A 106 2.06 -0.34 8.17
CA TRP A 106 3.36 -0.94 7.82
C TRP A 106 4.52 -0.11 8.34
N SER A 107 4.51 1.20 8.10
CA SER A 107 5.52 2.12 8.61
C SER A 107 5.67 2.05 10.13
N SER A 108 4.56 2.09 10.86
CA SER A 108 4.57 2.06 12.31
C SER A 108 5.10 0.74 12.88
N LEU A 109 4.72 -0.41 12.32
CA LEU A 109 5.25 -1.72 12.71
C LEU A 109 6.74 -1.85 12.35
N ALA A 110 7.16 -1.34 11.20
CA ALA A 110 8.54 -1.37 10.76
C ALA A 110 9.45 -0.51 11.66
N LYS A 111 9.00 0.72 12.01
CA LYS A 111 9.68 1.59 12.97
C LYS A 111 9.86 0.92 14.34
N GLN A 112 8.86 0.20 14.80
CA GLN A 112 8.88 -0.56 16.05
C GLN A 112 10.04 -1.58 16.12
N ILE A 113 10.34 -2.23 15.00
CA ILE A 113 11.38 -3.26 14.90
C ILE A 113 12.69 -2.75 14.30
N GLY A 114 12.82 -1.43 14.09
CA GLY A 114 14.02 -0.81 13.52
C GLY A 114 14.24 -1.05 12.02
N LEU A 115 13.20 -1.41 11.28
CA LEU A 115 13.25 -1.63 9.84
C LEU A 115 12.88 -0.35 9.07
N PRO A 116 13.76 0.23 8.25
CA PRO A 116 13.42 1.41 7.47
C PRO A 116 12.53 1.06 6.26
N LEU A 117 11.46 1.82 6.05
CA LEU A 117 10.59 1.77 4.86
C LEU A 117 10.49 3.17 4.23
N PRO A 118 11.58 3.67 3.62
CA PRO A 118 11.66 5.08 3.20
C PRO A 118 10.67 5.46 2.11
N LEU A 119 10.32 4.57 1.20
CA LEU A 119 9.34 4.84 0.15
C LEU A 119 7.92 4.88 0.71
N THR A 120 7.59 3.98 1.63
CA THR A 120 6.32 3.97 2.38
C THR A 120 6.14 5.28 3.15
N ASP A 121 7.18 5.71 3.89
CA ASP A 121 7.17 6.97 4.64
C ASP A 121 7.02 8.19 3.70
N ALA A 122 7.67 8.16 2.53
CA ALA A 122 7.55 9.23 1.54
C ALA A 122 6.10 9.34 1.01
N PHE A 123 5.44 8.22 0.68
CA PHE A 123 4.06 8.23 0.24
C PHE A 123 3.10 8.72 1.32
N ILE A 124 3.28 8.32 2.59
CA ILE A 124 2.48 8.82 3.72
C ILE A 124 2.61 10.34 3.82
N ARG A 125 3.84 10.87 3.78
CA ARG A 125 4.12 12.29 3.90
C ARG A 125 3.55 13.10 2.71
N ILE A 126 3.77 12.66 1.47
CA ILE A 126 3.25 13.34 0.29
C ILE A 126 1.72 13.36 0.33
N SER A 127 1.10 12.24 0.62
CA SER A 127 -0.36 12.14 0.72
C SER A 127 -0.92 13.00 1.85
N GLY A 128 -0.22 13.12 2.97
CA GLY A 128 -0.58 14.00 4.08
C GLY A 128 -0.66 15.46 3.64
N ILE A 129 0.30 15.91 2.82
CA ILE A 129 0.32 17.27 2.26
C ILE A 129 -0.86 17.44 1.27
N LEU A 130 -1.07 16.48 0.38
CA LEU A 130 -2.13 16.54 -0.63
C LEU A 130 -3.53 16.57 0.00
N CYS A 131 -3.74 15.81 1.08
CA CYS A 131 -5.04 15.67 1.75
C CYS A 131 -5.23 16.61 2.95
N ASP A 132 -4.25 17.48 3.25
CA ASP A 132 -4.24 18.31 4.47
C ASP A 132 -4.54 17.48 5.74
N THR A 133 -3.89 16.33 5.86
CA THR A 133 -4.19 15.32 6.90
C THR A 133 -2.90 14.76 7.50
N ASP A 134 -2.82 14.72 8.84
CA ASP A 134 -1.79 13.96 9.54
C ASP A 134 -2.21 12.48 9.61
N PHE A 135 -1.82 11.71 8.62
CA PHE A 135 -2.13 10.29 8.57
C PHE A 135 -1.42 9.46 9.64
N GLU A 136 -0.28 9.90 10.17
CA GLU A 136 0.39 9.20 11.27
C GLU A 136 -0.39 9.39 12.59
N ALA A 137 -0.97 10.56 12.81
CA ALA A 137 -1.80 10.82 13.99
C ALA A 137 -3.17 10.12 13.95
N THR A 138 -3.76 9.99 12.75
CA THR A 138 -5.12 9.45 12.57
C THR A 138 -5.18 7.99 12.13
N GLY A 139 -4.05 7.44 11.69
CA GLY A 139 -3.97 6.11 11.12
C GLY A 139 -3.83 4.98 12.15
N ARG A 140 -3.81 3.77 11.65
CA ARG A 140 -3.68 2.54 12.44
C ARG A 140 -2.21 2.26 12.75
N THR A 141 -1.68 2.89 13.78
CA THR A 141 -0.30 2.68 14.25
C THR A 141 -0.17 1.43 15.13
N ALA A 142 1.06 1.01 15.45
CA ALA A 142 1.35 -0.04 16.42
C ALA A 142 0.69 0.27 17.78
N ARG A 143 0.67 1.55 18.20
CA ARG A 143 -0.02 2.00 19.39
C ARG A 143 -1.52 1.71 19.36
N VAL A 144 -2.20 2.10 18.29
CA VAL A 144 -3.65 1.88 18.11
C VAL A 144 -3.97 0.39 18.11
N LEU A 145 -3.05 -0.45 17.63
CA LEU A 145 -3.19 -1.90 17.64
C LEU A 145 -2.83 -2.55 18.99
N GLY A 146 -2.33 -1.78 19.98
CA GLY A 146 -1.85 -2.32 21.25
C GLY A 146 -0.56 -3.13 21.12
N LEU A 147 0.27 -2.81 20.13
CA LEU A 147 1.50 -3.54 19.79
C LEU A 147 2.76 -2.72 20.08
N GLU A 148 2.66 -1.58 20.78
CA GLU A 148 3.82 -0.78 21.18
C GLU A 148 4.80 -1.62 22.00
N GLU A 149 6.09 -1.42 21.75
CA GLU A 149 7.21 -2.10 22.44
C GLU A 149 7.27 -3.63 22.22
N ASN A 150 6.42 -4.17 21.37
CA ASN A 150 6.47 -5.60 21.07
C ASN A 150 7.61 -5.92 20.08
N ASP A 151 8.29 -7.04 20.31
CA ASP A 151 9.24 -7.62 19.38
C ASP A 151 8.53 -8.30 18.18
N PRO A 152 9.27 -8.70 17.12
CA PRO A 152 8.67 -9.32 15.94
C PRO A 152 7.84 -10.57 16.24
N VAL A 153 8.28 -11.40 17.22
CA VAL A 153 7.58 -12.65 17.59
C VAL A 153 6.24 -12.34 18.24
N SER A 154 6.25 -11.37 19.16
CA SER A 154 5.04 -10.90 19.86
C SER A 154 4.05 -10.24 18.91
N ILE A 155 4.53 -9.42 17.95
CA ILE A 155 3.70 -8.82 16.90
C ILE A 155 3.03 -9.93 16.07
N LYS A 156 3.80 -10.89 15.58
CA LYS A 156 3.26 -12.04 14.82
C LYS A 156 2.22 -12.82 15.63
N ALA A 157 2.51 -13.12 16.89
CA ALA A 157 1.61 -13.84 17.77
C ALA A 157 0.29 -13.10 18.00
N ALA A 158 0.33 -11.76 18.16
CA ALA A 158 -0.85 -10.93 18.32
C ALA A 158 -1.77 -10.95 17.10
N PHE A 159 -1.22 -10.96 15.89
CA PHE A 159 -2.01 -11.10 14.66
C PHE A 159 -2.62 -12.50 14.50
N LEU A 160 -1.99 -13.54 15.00
CA LEU A 160 -2.50 -14.90 14.91
C LEU A 160 -3.52 -15.24 16.00
N ASN A 161 -3.34 -14.73 17.21
CA ASN A 161 -4.05 -15.15 18.42
C ASN A 161 -4.89 -14.02 19.06
N GLY A 162 -4.80 -12.81 18.55
CA GLY A 162 -5.32 -11.61 19.17
C GLY A 162 -4.34 -10.96 20.16
N VAL A 163 -4.53 -9.67 20.40
CA VAL A 163 -3.76 -8.91 21.40
C VAL A 163 -4.22 -9.34 22.79
N PRO A 164 -3.33 -9.70 23.74
CA PRO A 164 -3.71 -9.94 25.13
C PRO A 164 -4.42 -8.74 25.72
N ARG A 165 -5.55 -8.94 26.36
CA ARG A 165 -6.32 -7.89 27.04
C ARG A 165 -5.70 -7.54 28.39
#